data_0b3f26fa7bf512861e118fb6c4a8f3b4
#
_entry.id   0b3f26fa7bf512861e118fb6c4a8f3b4
#
_cell.length_a   1.000
_cell.length_b   1.000
_cell.length_c   1.000
_cell.angle_alpha   90.00
_cell.angle_beta   90.00
_cell.angle_gamma   90.00
#
_symmetry.space_group_name_H-M   'P 1'
#
loop_
_entity.id
_entity.type
_entity.pdbx_description
1 polymer ?
#
loop_
_entity_poly.entity_id
_entity_poly.type
_entity_poly.pdbx_seq_one_letter_code
_entity_poly.pdbx_strand_id
1 'polypeptide(L)'
;MAVGRAEIRDIALGLEMGGLDGWVYPYQEILIDERRGHVIGFWKQVADRTRPDGSHYEVAGVGGSWFRYAGGGQWNWQRDFFDFGNAAALFMEMISAGTLSEGMTRRMERSASKEPLPGHYRLGEAPFGLWEQPTPPTTPV
;
A
#
# COMPACT_ATOMS: atom_id res chain seq x y z
N MET A 1 -5.96 -8.61 0.55
CA MET A 1 -6.71 -8.30 1.80
C MET A 1 -6.09 -9.09 2.93
N ALA A 2 -6.03 -8.52 4.11
CA ALA A 2 -5.51 -9.20 5.30
C ALA A 2 -6.48 -8.94 6.47
N VAL A 3 -6.81 -9.97 7.24
CA VAL A 3 -7.81 -9.92 8.31
C VAL A 3 -7.17 -10.28 9.65
N GLY A 4 -7.28 -9.37 10.60
CA GLY A 4 -6.69 -9.53 11.92
C GLY A 4 -5.18 -9.32 11.93
N ARG A 5 -4.62 -9.24 13.12
CA ARG A 5 -3.21 -8.85 13.34
C ARG A 5 -2.19 -9.80 12.70
N ALA A 6 -2.49 -11.11 12.70
CA ALA A 6 -1.58 -12.10 12.14
C ALA A 6 -1.44 -11.93 10.62
N GLU A 7 -2.56 -11.89 9.89
CA GLU A 7 -2.54 -11.69 8.45
C GLU A 7 -2.01 -10.31 8.06
N ILE A 8 -2.31 -9.24 8.82
CA ILE A 8 -1.74 -7.91 8.57
C ILE A 8 -0.21 -7.98 8.66
N ARG A 9 0.34 -8.62 9.68
CA ARG A 9 1.79 -8.78 9.82
C ARG A 9 2.37 -9.60 8.66
N ASP A 10 1.77 -10.73 8.33
CA ASP A 10 2.37 -11.72 7.44
C ASP A 10 2.12 -11.39 5.95
N ILE A 11 0.94 -10.85 5.62
CA ILE A 11 0.55 -10.50 4.25
C ILE A 11 0.85 -9.03 3.96
N ALA A 12 0.23 -8.10 4.69
CA ALA A 12 0.35 -6.68 4.34
C ALA A 12 1.78 -6.15 4.60
N LEU A 13 2.34 -6.38 5.78
CA LEU A 13 3.66 -5.88 6.14
C LEU A 13 4.79 -6.82 5.66
N GLY A 14 4.58 -8.12 5.71
CA GLY A 14 5.59 -9.09 5.30
C GLY A 14 5.65 -9.28 3.79
N LEU A 15 4.55 -9.72 3.18
CA LEU A 15 4.53 -10.08 1.76
C LEU A 15 4.42 -8.85 0.85
N GLU A 16 3.44 -7.97 1.11
CA GLU A 16 3.16 -6.82 0.23
C GLU A 16 4.20 -5.71 0.34
N MET A 17 4.76 -5.48 1.52
CA MET A 17 5.85 -4.52 1.70
C MET A 17 7.24 -5.13 1.50
N GLY A 18 7.34 -6.44 1.39
CA GLY A 18 8.61 -7.13 1.17
C GLY A 18 9.34 -6.66 -0.09
N GLY A 19 10.59 -6.29 0.06
CA GLY A 19 11.43 -5.75 -1.00
C GLY A 19 11.38 -4.22 -1.16
N LEU A 20 10.56 -3.54 -0.37
CA LEU A 20 10.48 -2.08 -0.32
C LEU A 20 11.19 -1.52 0.94
N ASP A 21 12.14 -2.28 1.47
CA ASP A 21 12.94 -1.86 2.60
C ASP A 21 13.72 -0.58 2.27
N GLY A 22 13.65 0.40 3.16
CA GLY A 22 14.27 1.71 2.94
C GLY A 22 13.45 2.69 2.08
N TRP A 23 12.38 2.23 1.43
CA TRP A 23 11.47 3.14 0.76
C TRP A 23 10.73 4.00 1.78
N VAL A 24 10.45 5.26 1.40
CA VAL A 24 9.71 6.20 2.25
C VAL A 24 8.43 6.65 1.57
N TYR A 25 7.43 6.94 2.39
CA TYR A 25 6.08 7.32 1.96
C TYR A 25 5.67 8.65 2.62
N PRO A 26 6.34 9.77 2.24
CA PRO A 26 6.04 11.07 2.84
C PRO A 26 4.61 11.51 2.49
N TYR A 27 3.81 11.75 3.51
CA TYR A 27 2.45 12.29 3.34
C TYR A 27 2.52 13.72 2.81
N GLN A 28 1.68 14.00 1.83
CA GLN A 28 1.56 15.31 1.18
C GLN A 28 0.30 16.05 1.65
N GLU A 29 -0.76 15.30 1.91
CA GLU A 29 -2.05 15.84 2.32
C GLU A 29 -2.77 14.83 3.20
N ILE A 30 -3.52 15.31 4.19
CA ILE A 30 -4.35 14.48 5.07
C ILE A 30 -5.73 15.10 5.17
N LEU A 31 -6.75 14.33 4.81
CA LEU A 31 -8.16 14.71 4.92
C LEU A 31 -8.80 13.92 6.06
N ILE A 32 -9.57 14.62 6.89
CA ILE A 32 -10.22 14.02 8.06
C ILE A 32 -11.73 14.29 8.00
N ASP A 33 -12.53 13.24 8.08
CA ASP A 33 -13.96 13.31 8.38
C ASP A 33 -14.18 12.82 9.82
N GLU A 34 -14.15 13.74 10.75
CA GLU A 34 -14.30 13.43 12.19
C GLU A 34 -15.66 12.78 12.48
N ARG A 35 -16.72 13.19 11.78
CA ARG A 35 -18.07 12.67 12.01
C ARG A 35 -18.17 11.17 11.69
N ARG A 36 -17.41 10.70 10.68
CA ARG A 36 -17.37 9.29 10.27
C ARG A 36 -16.17 8.55 10.81
N GLY A 37 -15.23 9.23 11.43
CA GLY A 37 -13.97 8.66 11.86
C GLY A 37 -13.09 8.20 10.71
N HIS A 38 -13.17 8.88 9.54
CA HIS A 38 -12.37 8.54 8.38
C HIS A 38 -11.18 9.48 8.25
N VAL A 39 -10.04 8.91 7.89
CA VAL A 39 -8.83 9.65 7.55
C VAL A 39 -8.32 9.14 6.22
N ILE A 40 -8.03 10.05 5.29
CA ILE A 40 -7.36 9.73 4.03
C ILE A 40 -6.06 10.52 3.99
N GLY A 41 -4.95 9.80 3.88
CA GLY A 41 -3.65 10.41 3.68
C GLY A 41 -3.13 10.13 2.28
N PHE A 42 -2.66 11.15 1.58
CA PHE A 42 -2.01 11.03 0.28
C PHE A 42 -0.51 11.07 0.46
N TRP A 43 0.20 10.15 -0.15
CA TRP A 43 1.64 10.02 -0.01
C TRP A 43 2.35 9.83 -1.35
N LYS A 44 3.59 10.24 -1.39
CA LYS A 44 4.55 9.86 -2.44
C LYS A 44 5.16 8.51 -2.12
N GLN A 45 5.71 7.87 -3.15
CA GLN A 45 6.45 6.63 -2.99
C GLN A 45 7.87 6.86 -3.54
N VAL A 46 8.84 6.91 -2.64
CA VAL A 46 10.21 7.29 -2.95
C VAL A 46 11.16 6.16 -2.54
N ALA A 47 11.95 5.69 -3.50
CA ALA A 47 12.95 4.66 -3.26
C ALA A 47 14.16 5.19 -2.47
N ASP A 48 14.85 4.27 -1.83
CA ASP A 48 16.12 4.52 -1.12
C ASP A 48 17.33 4.72 -2.05
N ARG A 49 17.10 4.83 -3.35
CA ARG A 49 18.10 4.93 -4.39
C ARG A 49 17.97 6.24 -5.16
N THR A 50 19.10 6.69 -5.72
CA THR A 50 19.16 7.88 -6.57
C THR A 50 19.61 7.52 -7.97
N ARG A 51 19.16 8.31 -8.94
CA ARG A 51 19.65 8.30 -10.31
C ARG A 51 21.07 8.88 -10.38
N PRO A 52 21.79 8.69 -11.49
CA PRO A 52 23.12 9.28 -11.68
C PRO A 52 23.17 10.82 -11.56
N ASP A 53 22.05 11.49 -11.82
CA ASP A 53 21.92 12.94 -11.67
C ASP A 53 21.63 13.40 -10.23
N GLY A 54 21.54 12.46 -9.28
CA GLY A 54 21.26 12.71 -7.86
C GLY A 54 19.78 12.80 -7.51
N SER A 55 18.86 12.73 -8.48
CA SER A 55 17.41 12.70 -8.20
C SER A 55 17.00 11.34 -7.64
N HIS A 56 16.00 11.33 -6.75
CA HIS A 56 15.45 10.07 -6.23
C HIS A 56 14.60 9.36 -7.28
N TYR A 57 14.62 8.03 -7.24
CA TYR A 57 13.60 7.24 -7.89
C TYR A 57 12.28 7.42 -7.12
N GLU A 58 11.33 8.09 -7.74
CA GLU A 58 10.01 8.41 -7.17
C GLU A 58 8.93 8.02 -8.18
N VAL A 59 7.82 7.44 -7.69
CA VAL A 59 6.66 7.12 -8.52
C VAL A 59 6.00 8.43 -8.96
N ALA A 60 5.88 8.62 -10.28
CA ALA A 60 5.21 9.79 -10.87
C ALA A 60 3.68 9.64 -10.77
N GLY A 61 3.16 9.57 -9.56
CA GLY A 61 1.74 9.35 -9.31
C GLY A 61 1.39 9.58 -7.85
N VAL A 62 0.13 9.36 -7.53
CA VAL A 62 -0.40 9.54 -6.17
C VAL A 62 -0.66 8.18 -5.56
N GLY A 63 -0.15 7.96 -4.35
CA GLY A 63 -0.60 6.91 -3.45
C GLY A 63 -1.43 7.47 -2.32
N GLY A 64 -2.22 6.65 -1.69
CA GLY A 64 -3.01 7.06 -0.53
C GLY A 64 -3.41 5.88 0.32
N SER A 65 -3.68 6.20 1.58
CA SER A 65 -4.21 5.27 2.56
C SER A 65 -5.49 5.84 3.15
N TRP A 66 -6.54 5.05 3.10
CA TRP A 66 -7.81 5.38 3.73
C TRP A 66 -8.00 4.52 4.98
N PHE A 67 -8.18 5.18 6.11
CA PHE A 67 -8.31 4.55 7.43
C PHE A 67 -9.68 4.80 8.04
N ARG A 68 -10.13 3.88 8.89
CA ARG A 68 -11.23 4.11 9.83
C ARG A 68 -10.72 4.01 11.27
N TYR A 69 -11.04 5.04 12.01
CA TYR A 69 -10.70 5.15 13.42
C TYR A 69 -11.68 4.37 14.28
N ALA A 70 -11.16 3.54 15.18
CA ALA A 70 -11.94 2.70 16.08
C ALA A 70 -12.05 3.25 17.51
N GLY A 71 -11.43 4.41 17.77
CA GLY A 71 -11.27 4.91 19.12
C GLY A 71 -9.99 4.38 19.81
N GLY A 72 -9.62 4.97 20.93
CA GLY A 72 -8.46 4.52 21.72
C GLY A 72 -7.11 4.53 20.98
N GLY A 73 -6.93 5.39 19.98
CA GLY A 73 -5.70 5.45 19.18
C GLY A 73 -5.55 4.29 18.20
N GLN A 74 -6.63 3.60 17.83
CA GLN A 74 -6.57 2.42 16.97
C GLN A 74 -7.34 2.59 15.67
N TRP A 75 -6.84 1.93 14.62
CA TRP A 75 -7.51 1.77 13.33
C TRP A 75 -8.11 0.35 13.25
N ASN A 76 -9.33 0.21 12.74
CA ASN A 76 -9.96 -1.08 12.53
C ASN A 76 -10.13 -1.44 11.04
N TRP A 77 -9.76 -0.53 10.16
CA TRP A 77 -9.82 -0.74 8.74
C TRP A 77 -8.84 0.18 8.01
N GLN A 78 -8.21 -0.33 6.96
CA GLN A 78 -7.31 0.40 6.08
C GLN A 78 -7.46 -0.12 4.65
N ARG A 79 -7.39 0.80 3.71
CA ARG A 79 -7.24 0.50 2.30
C ARG A 79 -6.20 1.42 1.70
N ASP A 80 -5.23 0.80 1.03
CA ASP A 80 -4.25 1.52 0.24
C ASP A 80 -4.67 1.51 -1.23
N PHE A 81 -4.35 2.58 -1.91
CA PHE A 81 -4.53 2.75 -3.35
C PHE A 81 -3.34 3.52 -3.91
N PHE A 82 -2.95 3.23 -5.13
CA PHE A 82 -1.82 3.91 -5.77
C PHE A 82 -1.93 3.79 -7.29
N ASP A 83 -1.18 4.65 -7.98
CA ASP A 83 -1.07 4.63 -9.42
C ASP A 83 -0.16 3.48 -9.86
N PHE A 84 -0.78 2.34 -10.11
CA PHE A 84 -0.09 1.11 -10.49
C PHE A 84 0.71 1.27 -11.79
N GLY A 85 0.19 2.01 -12.77
CA GLY A 85 0.87 2.22 -14.05
C GLY A 85 2.19 2.96 -13.89
N ASN A 86 2.19 4.05 -13.11
CA ASN A 86 3.38 4.83 -12.84
C ASN A 86 4.36 4.09 -11.92
N ALA A 87 3.87 3.31 -10.96
CA ALA A 87 4.73 2.44 -10.15
C ALA A 87 5.44 1.39 -11.02
N ALA A 88 4.71 0.76 -11.95
CA ALA A 88 5.29 -0.21 -12.88
C ALA A 88 6.35 0.45 -13.79
N ALA A 89 6.09 1.66 -14.29
CA ALA A 89 7.05 2.40 -15.10
C ALA A 89 8.35 2.69 -14.34
N LEU A 90 8.27 3.10 -13.08
CA LEU A 90 9.44 3.30 -12.23
C LEU A 90 10.22 1.99 -12.02
N PHE A 91 9.54 0.88 -11.75
CA PHE A 91 10.22 -0.41 -11.58
C PHE A 91 10.94 -0.85 -12.86
N MET A 92 10.35 -0.62 -14.04
CA MET A 92 11.02 -0.89 -15.31
C MET A 92 12.24 -0.01 -15.55
N GLU A 93 12.19 1.26 -15.15
CA GLU A 93 13.35 2.15 -15.17
C GLU A 93 14.47 1.62 -14.25
N MET A 94 14.14 1.23 -13.02
CA MET A 94 15.11 0.70 -12.05
C MET A 94 15.71 -0.64 -12.50
N ILE A 95 14.92 -1.50 -13.16
CA ILE A 95 15.41 -2.74 -13.78
C ILE A 95 16.45 -2.40 -14.84
N SER A 96 16.12 -1.49 -15.73
CA SER A 96 16.99 -1.08 -16.85
C SER A 96 18.30 -0.44 -16.35
N ALA A 97 18.23 0.26 -15.24
CA ALA A 97 19.39 0.87 -14.59
C ALA A 97 20.18 -0.09 -13.70
N GLY A 98 19.72 -1.34 -13.49
CA GLY A 98 20.37 -2.31 -12.60
C GLY A 98 20.36 -1.90 -11.12
N THR A 99 19.39 -1.11 -10.68
CA THR A 99 19.33 -0.54 -9.33
C THR A 99 18.35 -1.26 -8.39
N LEU A 100 17.71 -2.33 -8.83
CA LEU A 100 16.85 -3.13 -7.97
C LEU A 100 17.64 -3.78 -6.83
N SER A 101 17.08 -3.76 -5.62
CA SER A 101 17.58 -4.60 -4.53
C SER A 101 17.19 -6.07 -4.79
N GLU A 102 17.87 -6.99 -4.11
CA GLU A 102 17.47 -8.40 -4.16
C GLU A 102 16.01 -8.61 -3.72
N GLY A 103 15.57 -7.87 -2.70
CA GLY A 103 14.20 -7.92 -2.21
C GLY A 103 13.20 -7.51 -3.28
N MET A 104 13.48 -6.43 -4.02
CA MET A 104 12.66 -5.99 -5.14
C MET A 104 12.67 -7.01 -6.28
N THR A 105 13.82 -7.59 -6.60
CA THR A 105 13.93 -8.62 -7.63
C THR A 105 13.01 -9.81 -7.28
N ARG A 106 13.11 -10.34 -6.06
CA ARG A 106 12.22 -11.40 -5.58
C ARG A 106 10.74 -11.00 -5.62
N ARG A 107 10.41 -9.73 -5.31
CA ARG A 107 9.05 -9.21 -5.42
C ARG A 107 8.55 -9.25 -6.86
N MET A 108 9.36 -8.80 -7.82
CA MET A 108 9.01 -8.81 -9.24
C MET A 108 8.83 -10.24 -9.77
N GLU A 109 9.71 -11.15 -9.42
CA GLU A 109 9.59 -12.58 -9.76
C GLU A 109 8.30 -13.18 -9.22
N ARG A 110 7.97 -12.92 -7.95
CA ARG A 110 6.72 -13.34 -7.35
C ARG A 110 5.50 -12.75 -8.06
N SER A 111 5.53 -11.46 -8.40
CA SER A 111 4.43 -10.81 -9.12
C SER A 111 4.27 -11.33 -10.55
N ALA A 112 5.34 -11.79 -11.16
CA ALA A 112 5.32 -12.41 -12.49
C ALA A 112 4.89 -13.89 -12.45
N SER A 113 4.89 -14.53 -11.29
CA SER A 113 4.41 -15.88 -11.12
C SER A 113 2.90 -15.95 -11.36
N LYS A 114 2.42 -17.09 -11.84
CA LYS A 114 0.98 -17.32 -12.03
C LYS A 114 0.30 -17.89 -10.77
N GLU A 115 1.07 -18.06 -9.71
CA GLU A 115 0.56 -18.60 -8.45
C GLU A 115 -0.32 -17.57 -7.74
N PRO A 116 -1.46 -18.00 -7.19
CA PRO A 116 -2.28 -17.13 -6.36
C PRO A 116 -1.49 -16.63 -5.15
N LEU A 117 -1.50 -15.32 -4.92
CA LEU A 117 -0.85 -14.75 -3.76
C LEU A 117 -1.82 -14.68 -2.58
N PRO A 118 -1.34 -14.97 -1.34
CA PRO A 118 -2.15 -14.78 -0.15
C PRO A 118 -2.74 -13.36 -0.08
N GLY A 119 -4.01 -13.26 0.27
CA GLY A 119 -4.70 -11.97 0.35
C GLY A 119 -5.18 -11.38 -0.97
N HIS A 120 -4.90 -12.03 -2.11
CA HIS A 120 -5.42 -11.67 -3.42
C HIS A 120 -6.65 -12.52 -3.74
N TYR A 121 -7.76 -11.87 -4.06
CA TYR A 121 -9.05 -12.52 -4.29
C TYR A 121 -9.67 -12.02 -5.58
N ARG A 122 -10.40 -12.89 -6.26
CA ARG A 122 -11.32 -12.48 -7.32
C ARG A 122 -12.54 -11.79 -6.73
N LEU A 123 -13.22 -11.00 -7.55
CA LEU A 123 -14.50 -10.41 -7.13
C LEU A 123 -15.47 -11.52 -6.72
N GLY A 124 -16.04 -11.39 -5.53
CA GLY A 124 -16.95 -12.38 -4.94
C GLY A 124 -16.29 -13.48 -4.11
N GLU A 125 -14.97 -13.62 -4.16
CA GLU A 125 -14.21 -14.59 -3.35
C GLU A 125 -13.59 -13.96 -2.09
N ALA A 126 -13.55 -12.63 -2.02
CA ALA A 126 -13.00 -11.93 -0.86
C ALA A 126 -13.86 -12.19 0.40
N PRO A 127 -13.22 -12.36 1.58
CA PRO A 127 -13.93 -12.65 2.83
C PRO A 127 -14.90 -11.53 3.25
N PHE A 128 -14.73 -10.32 2.69
CA PHE A 128 -15.62 -9.18 2.88
C PHE A 128 -15.86 -8.47 1.56
N GLY A 129 -17.06 -7.96 1.35
CA GLY A 129 -17.38 -7.06 0.24
C GLY A 129 -16.53 -5.79 0.31
N LEU A 130 -16.04 -5.32 -0.84
CA LEU A 130 -15.16 -4.14 -0.90
C LEU A 130 -15.86 -2.86 -0.44
N TRP A 131 -17.15 -2.76 -0.68
CA TRP A 131 -17.94 -1.55 -0.44
C TRP A 131 -19.06 -1.78 0.59
N GLU A 132 -19.38 -3.04 0.92
CA GLU A 132 -20.44 -3.45 1.84
C GLU A 132 -19.96 -3.55 3.29
N GLN A 133 -18.92 -2.83 3.63
CA GLN A 133 -18.48 -2.75 5.03
C GLN A 133 -19.62 -2.14 5.86
N PRO A 134 -20.00 -2.76 6.97
CA PRO A 134 -20.98 -2.15 7.85
C PRO A 134 -20.51 -0.74 8.19
N THR A 135 -21.39 0.22 8.00
CA THR A 135 -21.12 1.59 8.44
C THR A 135 -20.67 1.52 9.89
N PRO A 136 -19.50 2.05 10.24
CA PRO A 136 -19.08 2.05 11.63
C PRO A 136 -20.19 2.71 12.44
N PRO A 137 -20.45 2.24 13.67
CA PRO A 137 -21.36 2.95 14.53
C PRO A 137 -20.92 4.40 14.56
N THR A 138 -21.84 5.29 14.22
CA THR A 138 -21.62 6.73 14.38
C THR A 138 -21.43 6.96 15.86
N THR A 139 -20.20 7.08 16.30
CA THR A 139 -19.94 7.55 17.66
C THR A 139 -20.49 8.96 17.71
N PRO A 140 -21.48 9.25 18.56
CA PRO A 140 -21.90 10.64 18.74
C PRO A 140 -20.68 11.39 19.25
N VAL A 141 -20.35 12.48 18.61
CA VAL A 141 -19.38 13.49 19.10
C VAL A 141 -19.97 14.16 20.33
#